data_2aaca26024f43ee8135e610a631155b3
#
_entry.id   2aaca26024f43ee8135e610a631155b3
#
_cell.length_a   1.000
_cell.length_b   1.000
_cell.length_c   1.000
_cell.angle_alpha   90.00
_cell.angle_beta   90.00
_cell.angle_gamma   90.00
#
_symmetry.space_group_name_H-M   'P 1'
#
loop_
_entity.id
_entity.type
_entity.pdbx_description
1 polymer ?
#
loop_
_entity_poly.entity_id
_entity_poly.type
_entity_poly.pdbx_seq_one_letter_code
_entity_poly.pdbx_strand_id
1 'polypeptide(L)'
;MNQSAYTARTGSLRAWGAPQVTVGGGNYLGELVTRYLLGERNYRGARDHLTPLDPEALTVVVVDGPAGLTPRAPLAMIDTAPAMHEALRQLVATGKSEGLTHAALAQSGVCEPQRWLELSQLNVAHARLLDDDATLGVGRYVGEWEVNA
;
A
#
# COMPACT_ATOMS: atom_id res chain seq x y z
N MET A 1 8.51 -6.54 3.59
CA MET A 1 9.68 -5.63 3.68
C MET A 1 10.91 -6.42 4.11
N ASN A 2 12.05 -6.21 3.47
CA ASN A 2 13.27 -6.90 3.87
C ASN A 2 13.95 -6.12 5.01
N GLN A 3 13.91 -6.64 6.22
CA GLN A 3 14.52 -6.00 7.41
C GLN A 3 16.02 -5.71 7.24
N SER A 4 16.72 -6.48 6.41
CA SER A 4 18.15 -6.26 6.14
C SER A 4 18.43 -4.97 5.38
N ALA A 5 17.44 -4.37 4.72
CA ALA A 5 17.55 -3.09 4.04
C ALA A 5 17.25 -1.89 4.96
N TYR A 6 16.71 -2.14 6.15
CA TYR A 6 16.44 -1.07 7.11
C TYR A 6 17.72 -0.54 7.73
N THR A 7 17.87 0.77 7.77
CA THR A 7 18.95 1.43 8.51
C THR A 7 18.36 2.50 9.44
N ALA A 8 19.01 2.75 10.57
CA ALA A 8 18.64 3.81 11.51
C ALA A 8 19.09 5.21 11.04
N ARG A 9 19.52 5.36 9.79
CA ARG A 9 19.96 6.64 9.22
C ARG A 9 18.77 7.52 8.87
N THR A 10 18.99 8.82 8.83
CA THR A 10 18.00 9.78 8.33
C THR A 10 17.62 9.43 6.89
N GLY A 11 16.35 9.20 6.65
CA GLY A 11 15.81 8.91 5.34
C GLY A 11 15.78 10.16 4.45
N SER A 12 15.93 9.97 3.15
CA SER A 12 15.82 11.05 2.16
C SER A 12 15.15 10.57 0.88
N LEU A 13 14.59 11.49 0.11
CA LEU A 13 14.04 11.23 -1.21
C LEU A 13 15.09 11.41 -2.34
N ARG A 14 16.38 11.28 -2.04
CA ARG A 14 17.49 11.42 -3.01
C ARG A 14 17.32 10.47 -4.20
N ALA A 15 16.95 9.22 -3.97
CA ALA A 15 16.79 8.24 -5.03
C ALA A 15 15.67 8.62 -6.03
N TRP A 16 14.79 9.53 -5.64
CA TRP A 16 13.66 10.04 -6.46
C TRP A 16 13.88 11.48 -6.90
N GLY A 17 15.14 11.94 -6.94
CA GLY A 17 15.50 13.25 -7.47
C GLY A 17 15.31 14.44 -6.51
N ALA A 18 15.01 14.19 -5.24
CA ALA A 18 14.81 15.23 -4.23
C ALA A 18 15.81 15.08 -3.05
N PRO A 19 17.11 15.25 -3.28
CA PRO A 19 18.15 15.02 -2.26
C PRO A 19 18.06 15.96 -1.06
N GLN A 20 17.42 17.11 -1.22
CA GLN A 20 17.20 18.10 -0.17
C GLN A 20 16.07 17.72 0.80
N VAL A 21 15.23 16.74 0.45
CA VAL A 21 14.11 16.28 1.30
C VAL A 21 14.60 15.18 2.21
N THR A 22 14.55 15.43 3.52
CA THR A 22 14.86 14.46 4.57
C THR A 22 13.65 14.26 5.46
N VAL A 23 13.43 13.05 5.95
CA VAL A 23 12.18 12.67 6.63
C VAL A 23 12.41 11.83 7.90
N GLY A 24 13.39 12.11 8.67
CA GLY A 24 13.67 11.38 9.89
C GLY A 24 14.17 9.94 9.63
N GLY A 25 13.97 9.04 10.58
CA GLY A 25 14.46 7.66 10.47
C GLY A 25 13.64 6.79 9.50
N GLY A 26 14.24 5.70 9.03
CA GLY A 26 13.62 4.76 8.11
C GLY A 26 14.15 4.86 6.68
N ASN A 27 14.03 3.76 5.92
CA ASN A 27 14.54 3.68 4.55
C ASN A 27 13.59 3.02 3.56
N TYR A 28 12.51 2.46 4.04
CA TYR A 28 11.49 1.93 3.15
C TYR A 28 10.73 3.08 2.50
N LEU A 29 10.45 2.95 1.21
CA LEU A 29 9.73 3.99 0.47
C LEU A 29 8.42 4.40 1.16
N GLY A 30 7.65 3.42 1.64
CA GLY A 30 6.41 3.68 2.36
C GLY A 30 6.60 4.52 3.62
N GLU A 31 7.66 4.27 4.41
CA GLU A 31 7.99 5.10 5.58
C GLU A 31 8.37 6.52 5.18
N LEU A 32 9.21 6.66 4.14
CA LEU A 32 9.68 7.97 3.67
C LEU A 32 8.51 8.82 3.16
N VAL A 33 7.64 8.25 2.34
CA VAL A 33 6.47 8.94 1.80
C VAL A 33 5.47 9.29 2.92
N THR A 34 5.21 8.35 3.83
CA THR A 34 4.32 8.60 4.97
C THR A 34 4.82 9.75 5.83
N ARG A 35 6.10 9.75 6.18
CA ARG A 35 6.72 10.83 6.98
C ARG A 35 6.74 12.17 6.25
N TYR A 36 6.96 12.15 4.95
CA TYR A 36 6.91 13.35 4.12
C TYR A 36 5.51 13.98 4.10
N LEU A 37 4.47 13.15 3.95
CA LEU A 37 3.09 13.63 3.84
C LEU A 37 2.47 14.02 5.18
N LEU A 38 2.75 13.27 6.24
CA LEU A 38 2.15 13.49 7.56
C LEU A 38 2.98 14.41 8.46
N GLY A 39 4.20 14.74 8.06
CA GLY A 39 5.10 15.62 8.81
C GLY A 39 5.62 14.99 10.09
N GLU A 40 5.98 15.84 11.06
CA GLU A 40 6.51 15.41 12.35
C GLU A 40 5.40 14.81 13.22
N ARG A 41 5.56 13.54 13.55
CA ARG A 41 4.66 12.74 14.38
C ARG A 41 5.47 11.75 15.21
N ASN A 42 4.83 11.13 16.18
CA ASN A 42 5.37 9.97 16.90
C ASN A 42 5.20 8.72 16.04
N TYR A 43 6.23 8.36 15.27
CA TYR A 43 6.21 7.17 14.43
C TYR A 43 6.75 5.96 15.17
N ARG A 44 6.07 4.84 15.00
CA ARG A 44 6.60 3.51 15.31
C ARG A 44 7.28 2.93 14.09
N GLY A 45 8.21 1.99 14.29
CA GLY A 45 8.88 1.30 13.18
C GLY A 45 7.90 0.54 12.30
N ALA A 46 8.20 0.47 11.01
CA ALA A 46 7.43 -0.32 10.07
C ALA A 46 7.45 -1.81 10.41
N ARG A 47 6.36 -2.51 10.14
CA ARG A 47 6.16 -3.93 10.41
C ARG A 47 5.85 -4.68 9.13
N ASP A 48 6.18 -5.97 9.11
CA ASP A 48 5.85 -6.85 7.98
C ASP A 48 4.42 -7.39 8.05
N HIS A 49 3.80 -7.36 9.23
CA HIS A 49 2.42 -7.81 9.44
C HIS A 49 1.52 -6.69 9.87
N LEU A 50 0.28 -6.73 9.38
CA LEU A 50 -0.72 -5.71 9.67
C LEU A 50 -1.26 -5.84 11.11
N THR A 51 -1.53 -7.05 11.54
CA THR A 51 -2.08 -7.33 12.88
C THR A 51 -0.99 -7.72 13.90
N PRO A 52 -1.24 -7.51 15.21
CA PRO A 52 -2.40 -6.84 15.79
C PRO A 52 -2.41 -5.33 15.56
N LEU A 53 -3.58 -4.76 15.37
CA LEU A 53 -3.74 -3.31 15.30
C LEU A 53 -3.75 -2.70 16.71
N ASP A 54 -3.23 -1.49 16.83
CA ASP A 54 -3.32 -0.70 18.05
C ASP A 54 -4.48 0.31 17.92
N PRO A 55 -5.52 0.22 18.77
CA PRO A 55 -6.67 1.11 18.67
C PRO A 55 -6.35 2.59 18.99
N GLU A 56 -5.22 2.85 19.63
CA GLU A 56 -4.77 4.22 19.96
C GLU A 56 -3.83 4.81 18.90
N ALA A 57 -3.55 4.08 17.84
CA ALA A 57 -2.62 4.51 16.79
C ALA A 57 -3.28 4.50 15.40
N LEU A 58 -2.92 5.47 14.57
CA LEU A 58 -3.19 5.40 13.14
C LEU A 58 -2.21 4.42 12.49
N THR A 59 -2.75 3.37 11.89
CA THR A 59 -1.95 2.44 11.10
C THR A 59 -1.97 2.86 9.62
N VAL A 60 -0.82 3.19 9.08
CA VAL A 60 -0.67 3.49 7.65
C VAL A 60 -0.19 2.24 6.92
N VAL A 61 -0.98 1.79 5.97
CA VAL A 61 -0.67 0.62 5.14
C VAL A 61 -0.32 1.09 3.75
N VAL A 62 0.88 0.76 3.30
CA VAL A 62 1.34 1.10 1.95
C VAL A 62 1.24 -0.13 1.07
N VAL A 63 0.47 -0.03 0.01
CA VAL A 63 0.21 -1.11 -0.95
C VAL A 63 0.24 -0.57 -2.37
N ASP A 64 0.62 -1.43 -3.31
CA ASP A 64 0.48 -1.20 -4.74
C ASP A 64 -0.56 -2.15 -5.32
N GLY A 65 -1.32 -1.66 -6.29
CA GLY A 65 -2.23 -2.46 -7.08
C GLY A 65 -1.53 -3.20 -8.23
N PRO A 66 -2.31 -3.73 -9.19
CA PRO A 66 -1.76 -4.36 -10.38
C PRO A 66 -0.86 -3.41 -11.15
N ALA A 67 0.30 -3.90 -11.58
CA ALA A 67 1.30 -3.13 -12.32
C ALA A 67 1.30 -3.44 -13.84
N GLY A 68 0.18 -3.93 -14.36
CA GLY A 68 -0.02 -4.34 -15.75
C GLY A 68 -1.31 -3.78 -16.38
N LEU A 69 -1.70 -2.54 -16.04
CA LEU A 69 -2.97 -1.95 -16.48
C LEU A 69 -2.92 -1.28 -17.87
N THR A 70 -1.73 -1.09 -18.41
CA THR A 70 -1.54 -0.49 -19.74
C THR A 70 -0.39 -1.18 -20.50
N PRO A 71 -0.31 -1.05 -21.83
CA PRO A 71 0.82 -1.60 -22.58
C PRO A 71 2.19 -1.03 -22.17
N ARG A 72 2.21 0.15 -21.55
CA ARG A 72 3.43 0.82 -21.07
C ARG A 72 3.65 0.67 -19.57
N ALA A 73 2.82 -0.14 -18.91
CA ALA A 73 2.97 -0.45 -17.50
C ALA A 73 4.28 -1.17 -17.20
N PRO A 74 4.79 -1.15 -15.96
CA PRO A 74 6.03 -1.84 -15.59
C PRO A 74 6.06 -3.32 -15.94
N LEU A 75 4.91 -4.00 -15.89
CA LEU A 75 4.78 -5.43 -16.28
C LEU A 75 4.12 -5.60 -17.65
N ALA A 76 4.05 -4.55 -18.49
CA ALA A 76 3.25 -4.52 -19.72
C ALA A 76 1.76 -4.80 -19.44
N MET A 77 0.95 -5.00 -20.48
CA MET A 77 -0.47 -5.30 -20.31
C MET A 77 -0.68 -6.73 -19.81
N ILE A 78 -1.42 -6.86 -18.74
CA ILE A 78 -1.88 -8.14 -18.17
C ILE A 78 -3.40 -8.19 -18.27
N ASP A 79 -3.96 -9.16 -18.96
CA ASP A 79 -5.40 -9.25 -19.27
C ASP A 79 -6.29 -9.26 -18.01
N THR A 80 -5.81 -9.86 -16.92
CA THR A 80 -6.54 -9.92 -15.64
C THR A 80 -6.36 -8.67 -14.76
N ALA A 81 -5.42 -7.80 -15.08
CA ALA A 81 -5.11 -6.63 -14.26
C ALA A 81 -6.29 -5.65 -14.10
N PRO A 82 -7.07 -5.30 -15.15
CA PRO A 82 -8.20 -4.39 -14.99
C PRO A 82 -9.27 -4.90 -14.03
N ALA A 83 -9.62 -6.19 -14.11
CA ALA A 83 -10.60 -6.80 -13.20
C ALA A 83 -10.08 -6.84 -11.75
N MET A 84 -8.80 -7.13 -11.56
CA MET A 84 -8.16 -7.09 -10.25
C MET A 84 -8.10 -5.67 -9.70
N HIS A 85 -7.78 -4.68 -10.52
CA HIS A 85 -7.80 -3.27 -10.12
C HIS A 85 -9.17 -2.87 -9.56
N GLU A 86 -10.25 -3.23 -10.26
CA GLU A 86 -11.60 -2.93 -9.78
C GLU A 86 -11.94 -3.69 -8.48
N ALA A 87 -11.52 -4.95 -8.35
CA ALA A 87 -11.72 -5.72 -7.11
C ALA A 87 -11.00 -5.08 -5.91
N LEU A 88 -9.78 -4.63 -6.08
CA LEU A 88 -9.02 -3.94 -5.03
C LEU A 88 -9.60 -2.55 -4.72
N ARG A 89 -10.04 -1.83 -5.75
CA ARG A 89 -10.76 -0.57 -5.59
C ARG A 89 -12.01 -0.75 -4.74
N GLN A 90 -12.80 -1.79 -5.00
CA GLN A 90 -13.99 -2.13 -4.21
C GLN A 90 -13.62 -2.53 -2.77
N LEU A 91 -12.55 -3.29 -2.58
CA LEU A 91 -12.05 -3.60 -1.23
C LEU A 91 -11.71 -2.34 -0.45
N VAL A 92 -11.00 -1.38 -1.06
CA VAL A 92 -10.66 -0.12 -0.42
C VAL A 92 -11.92 0.70 -0.10
N ALA A 93 -12.89 0.73 -1.02
CA ALA A 93 -14.12 1.50 -0.87
C ALA A 93 -15.09 0.93 0.17
N THR A 94 -15.10 -0.39 0.37
CA THR A 94 -16.13 -1.05 1.17
C THR A 94 -15.61 -1.85 2.36
N GLY A 95 -14.30 -2.10 2.41
CA GLY A 95 -13.69 -3.02 3.38
C GLY A 95 -14.04 -4.49 3.14
N LYS A 96 -14.63 -4.83 2.01
CA LYS A 96 -15.09 -6.18 1.68
C LYS A 96 -14.54 -6.63 0.34
N SER A 97 -14.17 -7.89 0.25
CA SER A 97 -13.76 -8.54 -0.98
C SER A 97 -14.29 -9.96 -1.05
N GLU A 98 -14.48 -10.45 -2.25
CA GLU A 98 -14.83 -11.84 -2.52
C GLU A 98 -13.75 -12.47 -3.40
N GLY A 99 -13.33 -13.68 -3.05
CA GLY A 99 -12.49 -14.50 -3.91
C GLY A 99 -11.06 -14.01 -4.12
N LEU A 100 -10.53 -13.09 -3.30
CA LEU A 100 -9.12 -12.72 -3.37
C LEU A 100 -8.25 -13.88 -2.93
N THR A 101 -7.33 -14.29 -3.81
CA THR A 101 -6.33 -15.30 -3.51
C THR A 101 -4.93 -14.78 -3.86
N HIS A 102 -3.91 -15.34 -3.22
CA HIS A 102 -2.53 -15.00 -3.52
C HIS A 102 -2.22 -15.20 -5.02
N ALA A 103 -2.66 -16.32 -5.60
CA ALA A 103 -2.42 -16.64 -7.01
C ALA A 103 -3.08 -15.62 -7.95
N ALA A 104 -4.35 -15.27 -7.71
CA ALA A 104 -5.08 -14.31 -8.53
C ALA A 104 -4.43 -12.91 -8.49
N LEU A 105 -4.04 -12.46 -7.29
CA LEU A 105 -3.33 -11.19 -7.10
C LEU A 105 -2.00 -11.18 -7.86
N ALA A 106 -1.16 -12.20 -7.67
CA ALA A 106 0.15 -12.32 -8.32
C ALA A 106 0.02 -12.40 -9.86
N GLN A 107 -0.90 -13.22 -10.38
CA GLN A 107 -1.15 -13.35 -11.82
C GLN A 107 -1.65 -12.04 -12.46
N SER A 108 -2.29 -11.19 -11.70
CA SER A 108 -2.76 -9.88 -12.16
C SER A 108 -1.72 -8.76 -11.99
N GLY A 109 -0.49 -9.10 -11.62
CA GLY A 109 0.62 -8.15 -11.52
C GLY A 109 0.69 -7.37 -10.20
N VAL A 110 0.09 -7.89 -9.13
CA VAL A 110 0.27 -7.36 -7.77
C VAL A 110 1.57 -7.89 -7.19
N CYS A 111 2.50 -7.00 -6.85
CA CYS A 111 3.85 -7.40 -6.41
C CYS A 111 3.89 -7.90 -4.96
N GLU A 112 3.01 -7.42 -4.09
CA GLU A 112 2.91 -7.82 -2.69
C GLU A 112 1.50 -8.33 -2.35
N PRO A 113 1.10 -9.53 -2.83
CA PRO A 113 -0.24 -10.07 -2.62
C PRO A 113 -0.62 -10.24 -1.14
N GLN A 114 0.35 -10.60 -0.31
CA GLN A 114 0.13 -10.90 1.11
C GLN A 114 -0.51 -9.72 1.85
N ARG A 115 -0.10 -8.50 1.56
CA ARG A 115 -0.64 -7.31 2.21
C ARG A 115 -2.13 -7.10 1.91
N TRP A 116 -2.52 -7.34 0.68
CA TRP A 116 -3.92 -7.27 0.28
C TRP A 116 -4.77 -8.36 0.93
N LEU A 117 -4.21 -9.55 1.11
CA LEU A 117 -4.90 -10.63 1.84
C LEU A 117 -5.08 -10.29 3.32
N GLU A 118 -4.06 -9.72 3.96
CA GLU A 118 -4.18 -9.26 5.36
C GLU A 118 -5.26 -8.17 5.49
N LEU A 119 -5.30 -7.19 4.57
CA LEU A 119 -6.35 -6.17 4.53
C LEU A 119 -7.74 -6.79 4.37
N SER A 120 -7.90 -7.76 3.48
CA SER A 120 -9.20 -8.41 3.22
C SER A 120 -9.77 -9.19 4.41
N GLN A 121 -8.94 -9.51 5.39
CA GLN A 121 -9.32 -10.24 6.60
C GLN A 121 -9.72 -9.33 7.77
N LEU A 122 -9.55 -8.03 7.64
CA LEU A 122 -9.93 -7.09 8.69
C LEU A 122 -11.46 -6.98 8.83
N ASN A 123 -11.91 -6.86 10.07
CA ASN A 123 -13.31 -6.58 10.36
C ASN A 123 -13.56 -5.07 10.26
N VAL A 124 -13.90 -4.60 9.07
CA VAL A 124 -14.07 -3.18 8.76
C VAL A 124 -15.47 -2.73 9.12
N ALA A 125 -15.59 -1.75 10.00
CA ALA A 125 -16.85 -1.11 10.37
C ALA A 125 -17.28 -0.07 9.34
N HIS A 126 -16.36 0.81 8.96
CA HIS A 126 -16.56 1.82 7.94
C HIS A 126 -15.35 1.90 7.01
N ALA A 127 -15.62 2.03 5.73
CA ALA A 127 -14.59 2.20 4.72
C ALA A 127 -14.96 3.35 3.77
N ARG A 128 -13.95 4.07 3.33
CA ARG A 128 -14.09 5.14 2.34
C ARG A 128 -12.91 5.16 1.40
N LEU A 129 -13.18 5.04 0.11
CA LEU A 129 -12.20 5.34 -0.94
C LEU A 129 -12.16 6.87 -1.11
N LEU A 130 -10.98 7.45 -1.01
CA LEU A 130 -10.76 8.89 -1.14
C LEU A 130 -10.30 9.27 -2.54
N ASP A 131 -9.44 8.42 -3.13
CA ASP A 131 -8.91 8.63 -4.48
C ASP A 131 -8.42 7.31 -5.07
N ASP A 132 -8.42 7.20 -6.39
CA ASP A 132 -7.81 6.10 -7.12
C ASP A 132 -7.24 6.58 -8.47
N ASP A 133 -6.15 5.98 -8.90
CA ASP A 133 -5.49 6.30 -10.17
C ASP A 133 -4.82 5.06 -10.78
N ALA A 134 -4.89 4.95 -12.07
CA ALA A 134 -4.25 3.89 -12.85
C ALA A 134 -3.55 4.42 -14.12
N THR A 135 -3.42 5.74 -14.27
CA THR A 135 -2.95 6.40 -15.49
C THR A 135 -1.54 6.00 -15.92
N LEU A 136 -0.67 5.62 -14.96
CA LEU A 136 0.69 5.14 -15.23
C LEU A 136 0.79 3.60 -15.32
N GLY A 137 -0.34 2.92 -15.43
CA GLY A 137 -0.39 1.46 -15.56
C GLY A 137 -0.22 0.68 -14.27
N VAL A 138 -0.16 1.36 -13.13
CA VAL A 138 -0.16 0.77 -11.79
C VAL A 138 -1.38 1.26 -11.03
N GLY A 139 -2.16 0.36 -10.47
CA GLY A 139 -3.30 0.71 -9.63
C GLY A 139 -2.84 1.34 -8.32
N ARG A 140 -3.35 2.52 -8.00
CA ARG A 140 -3.08 3.25 -6.76
C ARG A 140 -4.38 3.66 -6.12
N TYR A 141 -4.41 3.65 -4.80
CA TYR A 141 -5.62 3.92 -4.03
C TYR A 141 -5.28 4.73 -2.80
N VAL A 142 -6.18 5.61 -2.41
CA VAL A 142 -6.17 6.26 -1.09
C VAL A 142 -7.50 5.98 -0.43
N GLY A 143 -7.47 5.37 0.73
CA GLY A 143 -8.67 5.06 1.49
C GLY A 143 -8.43 5.15 2.98
N GLU A 144 -9.52 5.19 3.72
CA GLU A 144 -9.51 5.15 5.17
C GLU A 144 -10.55 4.16 5.69
N TRP A 145 -10.17 3.43 6.74
CA TRP A 145 -11.00 2.41 7.36
C TRP A 145 -11.08 2.60 8.87
N GLU A 146 -12.27 2.41 9.40
CA GLU A 146 -12.47 2.11 10.81
C GLU A 146 -12.60 0.61 10.97
N VAL A 147 -11.75 0.04 11.80
CA VAL A 147 -11.66 -1.42 12.01
C VAL A 147 -12.11 -1.76 13.42
N ASN A 148 -13.01 -2.74 13.53
CA ASN A 148 -13.41 -3.27 14.82
C ASN A 148 -12.25 -4.03 15.46
N ALA A 149 -12.09 -3.83 16.76
CA ALA A 149 -11.12 -4.57 17.56
C ALA A 149 -11.52 -6.04 17.71
#